data_f41aca7d9af7e5b329fef6fd8f9c2999
#
_entry.id   f41aca7d9af7e5b329fef6fd8f9c2999
#
_cell.length_a   1.000
_cell.length_b   1.000
_cell.length_c   1.000
_cell.angle_alpha   90.00
_cell.angle_beta   90.00
_cell.angle_gamma   90.00
#
_symmetry.space_group_name_H-M   'P 1'
#
loop_
_entity.id
_entity.type
_entity.pdbx_description
1 polymer ?
#
loop_
_entity_poly.entity_id
_entity_poly.type
_entity_poly.pdbx_seq_one_letter_code
_entity_poly.pdbx_strand_id
1 'polypeptide(L)'
;MGIRKASYPSRQVVVSLLNMLEPVNIRSGESVVVKPNISYHRNPHGMVVTDFRLIEVVLEWLKERTSKVTVVESDNRSGSADYRAEALGLNGLLARMGFAFRNLSEENDLLTMNADGVTFHIQSS
;
A
#
# COMPACT_ATOMS: atom_id res chain seq x y z
N MET A 1 -21.70 -24.45 18.28
CA MET A 1 -20.84 -23.24 18.34
C MET A 1 -20.74 -22.69 16.94
N GLY A 2 -21.45 -21.60 16.66
CA GLY A 2 -21.40 -20.94 15.33
C GLY A 2 -20.10 -20.17 15.15
N ILE A 3 -19.30 -20.55 14.15
CA ILE A 3 -18.19 -19.71 13.71
C ILE A 3 -18.80 -18.47 13.04
N ARG A 4 -18.80 -17.34 13.72
CA ARG A 4 -19.11 -16.07 13.07
C ARG A 4 -18.01 -15.80 12.04
N LYS A 5 -18.35 -15.77 10.77
CA LYS A 5 -17.50 -15.10 9.78
C LYS A 5 -17.28 -13.68 10.30
N ALA A 6 -16.02 -13.34 10.56
CA ALA A 6 -15.67 -11.94 10.83
C ALA A 6 -16.18 -11.12 9.66
N SER A 7 -17.20 -10.29 9.89
CA SER A 7 -17.60 -9.29 8.90
C SER A 7 -16.43 -8.36 8.70
N TYR A 8 -16.16 -7.98 7.46
CA TYR A 8 -15.16 -7.00 7.14
C TYR A 8 -15.41 -5.73 7.99
N PRO A 9 -14.38 -5.16 8.62
CA PRO A 9 -14.58 -3.98 9.46
C PRO A 9 -15.19 -2.85 8.63
N SER A 10 -16.18 -2.17 9.17
CA SER A 10 -16.78 -1.03 8.53
C SER A 10 -15.73 0.08 8.30
N ARG A 11 -15.95 0.93 7.28
CA ARG A 11 -15.12 2.11 7.02
C ARG A 11 -14.86 2.91 8.32
N GLN A 12 -15.87 3.11 9.16
CA GLN A 12 -15.76 3.85 10.42
C GLN A 12 -14.77 3.21 11.39
N VAL A 13 -14.76 1.89 11.50
CA VAL A 13 -13.80 1.16 12.35
C VAL A 13 -12.39 1.35 11.86
N VAL A 14 -12.15 1.22 10.56
CA VAL A 14 -10.83 1.44 9.96
C VAL A 14 -10.36 2.87 10.18
N VAL A 15 -11.20 3.85 9.93
CA VAL A 15 -10.88 5.28 10.16
C VAL A 15 -10.58 5.54 11.64
N SER A 16 -11.35 4.96 12.55
CA SER A 16 -11.09 5.09 14.00
C SER A 16 -9.73 4.52 14.38
N LEU A 17 -9.36 3.37 13.83
CA LEU A 17 -8.04 2.76 14.07
C LEU A 17 -6.91 3.62 13.50
N LEU A 18 -7.08 4.18 12.29
CA LEU A 18 -6.11 5.09 11.70
C LEU A 18 -5.93 6.37 12.54
N ASN A 19 -7.02 6.91 13.06
CA ASN A 19 -6.99 8.09 13.93
C ASN A 19 -6.28 7.82 15.27
N MET A 20 -6.31 6.59 15.76
CA MET A 20 -5.53 6.18 16.93
C MET A 20 -4.02 6.16 16.68
N LEU A 21 -3.61 6.10 15.41
CA LEU A 21 -2.21 6.19 15.00
C LEU A 21 -1.73 7.65 14.85
N GLU A 22 -2.47 8.62 15.32
CA GLU A 22 -2.15 10.05 15.22
C GLU A 22 -0.78 10.50 15.79
N PRO A 23 -0.06 9.74 16.62
CA PRO A 23 1.35 10.04 16.85
C PRO A 23 2.21 9.96 15.58
N VAL A 24 1.74 9.29 14.53
CA VAL A 24 2.31 9.41 13.18
C VAL A 24 1.75 10.70 12.55
N ASN A 25 2.35 11.81 12.92
CA ASN A 25 1.95 13.14 12.48
C ASN A 25 2.33 13.32 11.00
N ILE A 26 1.43 12.95 10.09
CA ILE A 26 1.63 13.24 8.67
C ILE A 26 1.37 14.73 8.44
N ARG A 27 2.45 15.47 8.19
CA ARG A 27 2.38 16.89 7.89
C ARG A 27 1.96 17.12 6.45
N SER A 28 1.27 18.23 6.21
CA SER A 28 0.98 18.69 4.85
C SER A 28 2.29 18.78 4.04
N GLY A 29 2.31 18.16 2.86
CA GLY A 29 3.48 18.15 1.99
C GLY A 29 4.48 17.01 2.22
N GLU A 30 4.32 16.18 3.26
CA GLU A 30 5.11 14.96 3.42
C GLU A 30 4.73 13.90 2.38
N SER A 31 5.74 13.19 1.90
CA SER A 31 5.54 12.07 0.98
C SER A 31 5.25 10.80 1.77
N VAL A 32 4.17 10.14 1.43
CA VAL A 32 3.75 8.87 2.04
C VAL A 32 3.76 7.77 0.98
N VAL A 33 4.37 6.67 1.33
CA VAL A 33 4.37 5.46 0.49
C VAL A 33 3.44 4.43 1.11
N VAL A 34 2.52 3.91 0.33
CA VAL A 34 1.62 2.83 0.74
C VAL A 34 2.00 1.58 -0.03
N LYS A 35 2.36 0.54 0.71
CA LYS A 35 2.70 -0.77 0.14
C LYS A 35 1.65 -1.81 0.55
N PRO A 36 0.60 -2.00 -0.25
CA PRO A 36 -0.33 -3.10 -0.03
C PRO A 36 0.34 -4.43 -0.38
N ASN A 37 -0.04 -5.49 0.32
CA ASN A 37 0.39 -6.82 -0.09
C ASN A 37 -0.40 -7.26 -1.32
N ILE A 38 0.23 -7.33 -2.47
CA ILE A 38 -0.30 -7.92 -3.70
C ILE A 38 0.63 -9.03 -4.20
N SER A 39 0.87 -10.01 -3.34
CA SER A 39 1.84 -11.08 -3.55
C SER A 39 1.50 -12.05 -4.68
N TYR A 40 0.27 -12.06 -5.16
CA TYR A 40 -0.19 -12.97 -6.22
C TYR A 40 -1.18 -12.27 -7.16
N HIS A 41 -1.29 -12.76 -8.38
CA HIS A 41 -2.15 -12.17 -9.43
C HIS A 41 -3.63 -12.61 -9.33
N ARG A 42 -3.97 -13.46 -8.38
CA ARG A 42 -5.33 -13.93 -8.11
C ARG A 42 -5.60 -13.90 -6.62
N ASN A 43 -6.85 -13.68 -6.27
CA ASN A 43 -7.29 -13.66 -4.87
C ASN A 43 -8.62 -14.42 -4.71
N PRO A 44 -8.64 -15.76 -5.02
CA PRO A 44 -9.89 -16.51 -5.15
C PRO A 44 -10.71 -16.59 -3.86
N HIS A 45 -10.06 -16.47 -2.70
CA HIS A 45 -10.69 -16.55 -1.37
C HIS A 45 -10.57 -15.25 -0.56
N GLY A 46 -10.08 -14.18 -1.15
CA GLY A 46 -9.94 -12.89 -0.50
C GLY A 46 -8.86 -12.81 0.60
N MET A 47 -7.95 -13.79 0.66
CA MET A 47 -6.97 -13.91 1.77
C MET A 47 -5.50 -13.81 1.33
N VAL A 48 -5.24 -13.70 0.03
CA VAL A 48 -3.86 -13.73 -0.50
C VAL A 48 -3.28 -12.33 -0.68
N VAL A 49 -4.13 -11.37 -0.95
CA VAL A 49 -3.75 -9.97 -1.15
C VAL A 49 -4.56 -9.07 -0.22
N THR A 50 -4.06 -7.87 0.02
CA THR A 50 -4.77 -6.86 0.81
C THR A 50 -6.12 -6.55 0.18
N ASP A 51 -7.19 -6.56 0.97
CA ASP A 51 -8.53 -6.23 0.49
C ASP A 51 -8.57 -4.79 -0.03
N PHE A 52 -9.10 -4.61 -1.23
CA PHE A 52 -9.13 -3.31 -1.89
C PHE A 52 -9.99 -2.28 -1.16
N ARG A 53 -11.00 -2.73 -0.40
CA ARG A 53 -11.80 -1.82 0.45
C ARG A 53 -10.95 -1.19 1.54
N LEU A 54 -10.00 -1.94 2.10
CA LEU A 54 -9.03 -1.41 3.06
C LEU A 54 -8.06 -0.42 2.40
N ILE A 55 -7.54 -0.77 1.23
CA ILE A 55 -6.67 0.14 0.46
C ILE A 55 -7.39 1.47 0.19
N GLU A 56 -8.62 1.40 -0.28
CA GLU A 56 -9.45 2.58 -0.56
C GLU A 56 -9.62 3.48 0.66
N VAL A 57 -9.99 2.93 1.80
CA VAL A 57 -10.18 3.70 3.05
C VAL A 57 -8.87 4.34 3.51
N VAL A 58 -7.76 3.61 3.46
CA VAL A 58 -6.45 4.14 3.85
C VAL A 58 -6.02 5.28 2.92
N LEU A 59 -6.19 5.12 1.61
CA LEU A 59 -5.83 6.14 0.63
C LEU A 59 -6.69 7.40 0.76
N GLU A 60 -7.99 7.26 1.02
CA GLU A 60 -8.87 8.41 1.27
C GLU A 60 -8.47 9.16 2.55
N TRP A 61 -8.16 8.42 3.61
CA TRP A 61 -7.68 9.00 4.87
C TRP A 61 -6.36 9.77 4.69
N LEU A 62 -5.42 9.23 3.89
CA LEU A 62 -4.16 9.88 3.57
C LEU A 62 -4.35 11.13 2.70
N LYS A 63 -5.27 11.07 1.73
CA LYS A 63 -5.56 12.17 0.81
C LYS A 63 -6.02 13.44 1.52
N GLU A 64 -6.67 13.30 2.67
CA GLU A 64 -7.07 14.42 3.52
C GLU A 64 -5.88 15.09 4.24
N ARG A 65 -4.73 14.41 4.32
CA ARG A 65 -3.55 14.85 5.10
C ARG A 65 -2.38 15.30 4.25
N THR A 66 -2.19 14.65 3.12
CA THR A 66 -1.10 14.99 2.18
C THR A 66 -1.52 14.71 0.74
N SER A 67 -0.99 15.52 -0.18
CA SER A 67 -1.17 15.31 -1.63
C SER A 67 -0.12 14.37 -2.24
N LYS A 68 0.90 13.98 -1.49
CA LYS A 68 2.05 13.20 -1.97
C LYS A 68 1.98 11.75 -1.51
N VAL A 69 1.00 11.02 -2.04
CA VAL A 69 0.82 9.60 -1.74
C VAL A 69 1.13 8.78 -2.98
N THR A 70 1.98 7.79 -2.84
CA THR A 70 2.32 6.83 -3.91
C THR A 70 2.08 5.42 -3.44
N VAL A 71 1.43 4.61 -4.26
CA VAL A 71 1.22 3.19 -3.98
C VAL A 71 2.30 2.39 -4.69
N VAL A 72 2.98 1.51 -3.97
CA VAL A 72 4.15 0.81 -4.48
C VAL A 72 4.07 -0.69 -4.20
N GLU A 73 4.75 -1.47 -4.99
CA GLU A 73 5.08 -2.87 -4.73
C GLU A 73 6.33 -3.26 -5.54
N SER A 74 6.95 -4.36 -5.20
CA SER A 74 8.11 -4.91 -5.89
C SER A 74 7.78 -6.24 -6.58
N ASP A 75 8.60 -6.61 -7.56
CA ASP A 75 8.52 -7.90 -8.21
C ASP A 75 8.76 -9.03 -7.22
N ASN A 76 8.18 -10.17 -7.49
CA ASN A 76 8.40 -11.39 -6.72
C ASN A 76 8.32 -12.62 -7.64
N ARG A 77 8.38 -13.82 -7.06
CA ARG A 77 8.31 -15.08 -7.81
C ARG A 77 7.03 -15.28 -8.62
N SER A 78 5.97 -14.55 -8.28
CA SER A 78 4.66 -14.63 -8.98
C SER A 78 4.57 -13.68 -10.17
N GLY A 79 5.64 -13.00 -10.52
CA GLY A 79 5.73 -12.09 -11.64
C GLY A 79 5.99 -10.64 -11.24
N SER A 80 5.95 -9.74 -12.21
CA SER A 80 6.16 -8.32 -11.95
C SER A 80 5.03 -7.72 -11.13
N ALA A 81 5.36 -6.68 -10.38
CA ALA A 81 4.36 -5.93 -9.61
C ALA A 81 3.31 -5.30 -10.52
N ASP A 82 3.71 -4.79 -11.68
CA ASP A 82 2.80 -4.21 -12.67
C ASP A 82 1.78 -5.22 -13.19
N TYR A 83 2.24 -6.41 -13.52
CA TYR A 83 1.36 -7.49 -13.96
C TYR A 83 0.33 -7.86 -12.88
N ARG A 84 0.76 -7.98 -11.62
CA ARG A 84 -0.13 -8.32 -10.51
C ARG A 84 -1.13 -7.20 -10.22
N ALA A 85 -0.68 -5.95 -10.24
CA ALA A 85 -1.55 -4.79 -10.04
C ALA A 85 -2.64 -4.72 -11.12
N GLU A 86 -2.28 -4.97 -12.38
CA GLU A 86 -3.23 -5.00 -13.48
C GLU A 86 -4.19 -6.18 -13.39
N ALA A 87 -3.68 -7.39 -13.17
CA ALA A 87 -4.48 -8.60 -13.07
C ALA A 87 -5.51 -8.56 -11.92
N LEU A 88 -5.17 -7.91 -10.82
CA LEU A 88 -6.04 -7.74 -9.66
C LEU A 88 -7.02 -6.57 -9.79
N GLY A 89 -6.84 -5.68 -10.77
CA GLY A 89 -7.65 -4.48 -10.95
C GLY A 89 -7.24 -3.31 -10.05
N LEU A 90 -6.05 -3.35 -9.43
CA LEU A 90 -5.54 -2.28 -8.57
C LEU A 90 -5.32 -0.98 -9.36
N ASN A 91 -4.78 -1.06 -10.57
CA ASN A 91 -4.57 0.11 -11.42
C ASN A 91 -5.88 0.86 -11.70
N GLY A 92 -6.97 0.14 -11.95
CA GLY A 92 -8.28 0.75 -12.14
C GLY A 92 -8.80 1.46 -10.90
N LEU A 93 -8.64 0.88 -9.72
CA LEU A 93 -8.99 1.51 -8.45
C LEU A 93 -8.18 2.78 -8.23
N LEU A 94 -6.87 2.72 -8.38
CA LEU A 94 -5.97 3.85 -8.16
C LEU A 94 -6.24 4.99 -9.14
N ALA A 95 -6.49 4.67 -10.41
CA ALA A 95 -6.83 5.68 -11.42
C ALA A 95 -8.11 6.45 -11.06
N ARG A 96 -9.15 5.75 -10.60
CA ARG A 96 -10.40 6.38 -10.14
C ARG A 96 -10.20 7.29 -8.94
N MET A 97 -9.26 6.96 -8.06
CA MET A 97 -8.96 7.73 -6.86
C MET A 97 -7.92 8.85 -7.10
N GLY A 98 -7.28 8.88 -8.26
CA GLY A 98 -6.24 9.86 -8.60
C GLY A 98 -4.86 9.54 -8.02
N PHE A 99 -4.54 8.27 -7.78
CA PHE A 99 -3.23 7.82 -7.31
C PHE A 99 -2.43 7.12 -8.41
N ALA A 100 -1.09 7.16 -8.27
CA ALA A 100 -0.16 6.45 -9.12
C ALA A 100 0.32 5.16 -8.44
N PHE A 101 0.53 4.11 -9.25
CA PHE A 101 1.24 2.90 -8.86
C PHE A 101 2.68 2.94 -9.39
N ARG A 102 3.64 2.50 -8.57
CA ARG A 102 5.04 2.39 -8.97
C ARG A 102 5.60 1.02 -8.62
N ASN A 103 6.25 0.41 -9.58
CA ASN A 103 7.00 -0.82 -9.37
C ASN A 103 8.41 -0.48 -8.89
N LEU A 104 8.71 -0.81 -7.64
CA LEU A 104 10.01 -0.50 -7.03
C LEU A 104 11.17 -1.29 -7.68
N SER A 105 10.90 -2.42 -8.29
CA SER A 105 11.92 -3.23 -8.96
C SER A 105 12.41 -2.61 -10.27
N GLU A 106 11.67 -1.69 -10.84
CA GLU A 106 12.07 -0.95 -12.05
C GLU A 106 12.84 0.33 -11.73
N GLU A 107 12.89 0.71 -10.46
CA GLU A 107 13.62 1.90 -10.00
C GLU A 107 15.08 1.52 -9.71
N ASN A 108 16.00 2.10 -10.48
CA ASN A 108 17.44 1.91 -10.28
C ASN A 108 18.03 2.87 -9.24
N ASP A 109 17.22 3.37 -8.31
CA ASP A 109 17.69 4.30 -7.29
C ASP A 109 18.34 3.56 -6.13
N LEU A 110 19.59 3.91 -5.86
CA LEU A 110 20.29 3.51 -4.64
C LEU A 110 19.66 4.23 -3.45
N LEU A 111 18.95 3.49 -2.62
CA LEU A 111 18.52 3.99 -1.32
C LEU A 111 19.73 4.07 -0.38
N THR A 112 20.09 5.26 0.02
CA THR A 112 21.12 5.49 1.04
C THR A 112 20.44 5.58 2.40
N MET A 113 20.72 4.63 3.28
CA MET A 113 20.27 4.68 4.67
C MET A 113 21.45 4.96 5.59
N ASN A 114 21.31 5.96 6.45
CA ASN A 114 22.25 6.22 7.55
C ASN A 114 21.66 5.69 8.84
N ALA A 115 22.32 4.71 9.43
CA ALA A 115 22.00 4.21 10.75
C ALA A 115 23.28 4.18 11.61
N ASP A 116 23.25 4.83 12.76
CA ASP A 116 24.37 4.89 13.73
C ASP A 116 25.73 5.29 13.13
N GLY A 117 25.74 6.23 12.19
CA GLY A 117 26.94 6.70 11.52
C GLY A 117 27.49 5.77 10.43
N VAL A 118 26.77 4.68 10.13
CA VAL A 118 27.08 3.77 9.01
C VAL A 118 26.14 4.06 7.85
N THR A 119 26.71 4.26 6.67
CA THR A 119 25.95 4.47 5.42
C THR A 119 25.76 3.14 4.71
N PHE A 120 24.51 2.75 4.49
CA PHE A 120 24.15 1.57 3.71
C PHE A 120 23.62 2.01 2.34
N HIS A 121 24.16 1.40 1.30
CA HIS A 121 23.63 1.52 -0.05
C HIS A 121 22.81 0.26 -0.33
N ILE A 122 21.47 0.43 -0.43
CA ILE A 122 20.56 -0.66 -0.75
C ILE A 122 20.16 -0.48 -2.22
N GLN A 123 20.54 -1.43 -3.06
CA GLN A 123 20.04 -1.52 -4.40
C GLN A 123 18.66 -2.18 -4.34
N SER A 124 17.63 -1.46 -4.77
CA SER A 124 16.32 -2.09 -4.97
C SER A 124 16.40 -2.99 -6.19
N SER A 125 16.43 -4.26 -5.95
CA SER A 125 16.32 -5.27 -7.01
C SER A 125 14.91 -5.85 -7.05
#